data_b50cbf612889661b6d660e206e607249
#
_entry.id   b50cbf612889661b6d660e206e607249
#
_cell.length_a   1.000
_cell.length_b   1.000
_cell.length_c   1.000
_cell.angle_alpha   90.00
_cell.angle_beta   90.00
_cell.angle_gamma   90.00
#
_symmetry.space_group_name_H-M   'P 1'
#
loop_
_entity.id
_entity.type
_entity.pdbx_description
1 polymer ?
#
loop_
_entity_poly.entity_id
_entity_poly.type
_entity_poly.pdbx_seq_one_letter_code
_entity_poly.pdbx_strand_id
1 'polypeptide(L)'
;MRAFRLLSALFFAVGVALNARADDICPPSKVFTTVDMQIGNDGRIYVPVKLNQIHKSMMVDTGGFFSVVTKETAEQLKLPTRHTRFEIIGVAGDTTNVAAHAPFALGNLYANSVDFMVLPDAGGYADDIPDVAGILAPNLLHSYDVEIDFAAMKLSLFSQDHCDGKAVPWPANTVSAVPMKLDSSDHIQIPVTLDGHDLTAMLDTGAIHTVLNLDLAQNAFGLKLGDPETPEVGRLLRSPESKTYFHRFKSLAMEGVAIANPTVRLIPDLMRNKMMDQNDSLKGGSRLPAVTAKPGFGDLIIGMNLLRQWHIYIAYKEQMVYLAPSPVLISMEPTKTDDQPAAVQGQRRSMTQGAAGKQPH
;
A
#
# COMPACT_ATOMS: atom_id res chain seq x y z
N MET A 1 -39.72 -54.57 -75.44
CA MET A 1 -40.06 -54.01 -74.16
C MET A 1 -38.79 -53.78 -73.38
N ARG A 2 -38.28 -52.55 -73.36
CA ARG A 2 -37.01 -52.19 -72.69
C ARG A 2 -37.41 -51.30 -71.45
N ALA A 3 -37.05 -51.77 -70.21
CA ALA A 3 -37.34 -51.07 -69.00
C ALA A 3 -36.21 -50.08 -68.75
N PHE A 4 -36.50 -48.80 -68.59
CA PHE A 4 -35.63 -47.72 -68.21
C PHE A 4 -35.55 -47.71 -66.66
N ARG A 5 -34.40 -47.92 -66.08
CA ARG A 5 -34.14 -47.70 -64.64
C ARG A 5 -33.62 -46.29 -64.47
N LEU A 6 -34.37 -45.46 -63.77
CA LEU A 6 -33.94 -44.15 -63.25
C LEU A 6 -33.10 -44.36 -61.97
N LEU A 7 -31.87 -43.92 -62.02
CA LEU A 7 -31.00 -43.84 -60.87
C LEU A 7 -31.16 -42.42 -60.25
N SER A 8 -31.76 -42.35 -59.03
CA SER A 8 -31.85 -41.10 -58.28
C SER A 8 -30.54 -40.96 -57.46
N ALA A 9 -29.70 -40.00 -57.79
CA ALA A 9 -28.52 -39.60 -57.01
C ALA A 9 -28.97 -38.67 -55.89
N LEU A 10 -28.81 -39.14 -54.64
CA LEU A 10 -29.04 -38.32 -53.43
C LEU A 10 -27.74 -37.54 -53.16
N PHE A 11 -27.78 -36.23 -53.33
CA PHE A 11 -26.71 -35.33 -52.90
C PHE A 11 -26.88 -35.06 -51.41
N PHE A 12 -25.96 -35.63 -50.58
CA PHE A 12 -25.80 -35.26 -49.18
C PHE A 12 -24.97 -33.97 -49.12
N ALA A 13 -25.60 -32.84 -48.88
CA ALA A 13 -24.92 -31.59 -48.55
C ALA A 13 -24.46 -31.66 -47.10
N VAL A 14 -23.19 -31.92 -46.89
CA VAL A 14 -22.52 -31.77 -45.56
C VAL A 14 -22.38 -30.27 -45.29
N GLY A 15 -23.31 -29.73 -44.52
CA GLY A 15 -23.21 -28.38 -43.97
C GLY A 15 -22.08 -28.33 -42.93
N VAL A 16 -20.92 -27.80 -43.31
CA VAL A 16 -19.87 -27.40 -42.35
C VAL A 16 -20.42 -26.17 -41.61
N ALA A 17 -20.94 -26.39 -40.40
CA ALA A 17 -21.22 -25.30 -39.47
C ALA A 17 -19.87 -24.68 -39.09
N LEU A 18 -19.48 -23.60 -39.71
CA LEU A 18 -18.47 -22.68 -39.23
C LEU A 18 -19.00 -22.12 -37.91
N ASN A 19 -18.57 -22.74 -36.79
CA ASN A 19 -18.66 -22.07 -35.50
C ASN A 19 -17.74 -20.85 -35.59
N ALA A 20 -18.26 -19.71 -36.01
CA ALA A 20 -17.68 -18.42 -35.76
C ALA A 20 -17.63 -18.31 -34.20
N ARG A 21 -16.49 -18.59 -33.61
CA ARG A 21 -16.20 -18.07 -32.29
C ARG A 21 -16.36 -16.56 -32.45
N ALA A 22 -17.36 -15.98 -31.80
CA ALA A 22 -17.33 -14.57 -31.50
C ALA A 22 -16.00 -14.36 -30.84
N ASP A 23 -15.08 -13.67 -31.49
CA ASP A 23 -13.91 -13.13 -30.80
C ASP A 23 -14.51 -12.35 -29.63
N ASP A 24 -14.27 -12.83 -28.41
CA ASP A 24 -14.67 -12.13 -27.20
C ASP A 24 -14.05 -10.75 -27.30
N ILE A 25 -14.86 -9.76 -27.70
CA ILE A 25 -14.43 -8.37 -27.79
C ILE A 25 -14.13 -7.95 -26.34
N CYS A 26 -12.85 -7.97 -26.00
CA CYS A 26 -12.41 -7.53 -24.69
C CYS A 26 -12.70 -6.05 -24.52
N PRO A 27 -13.59 -5.65 -23.59
CA PRO A 27 -13.83 -4.25 -23.36
C PRO A 27 -12.55 -3.60 -22.81
N PRO A 28 -12.23 -2.37 -23.22
CA PRO A 28 -11.15 -1.63 -22.60
C PRO A 28 -11.50 -1.32 -21.14
N SER A 29 -10.51 -1.34 -20.26
CA SER A 29 -10.67 -0.91 -18.87
C SER A 29 -11.24 0.51 -18.84
N LYS A 30 -12.33 0.70 -18.09
CA LYS A 30 -12.97 2.01 -17.95
C LYS A 30 -12.32 2.77 -16.80
N VAL A 31 -11.83 3.98 -17.05
CA VAL A 31 -11.39 4.90 -16.01
C VAL A 31 -12.60 5.42 -15.24
N PHE A 32 -12.64 5.19 -13.94
CA PHE A 32 -13.65 5.77 -13.06
C PHE A 32 -13.23 7.15 -12.56
N THR A 33 -11.96 7.28 -12.19
CA THR A 33 -11.41 8.55 -11.72
C THR A 33 -9.91 8.60 -11.91
N THR A 34 -9.40 9.80 -12.12
CA THR A 34 -7.98 10.14 -12.05
C THR A 34 -7.85 11.38 -11.17
N VAL A 35 -6.94 11.34 -10.21
CA VAL A 35 -6.64 12.45 -9.31
C VAL A 35 -5.16 12.80 -9.37
N ASP A 36 -4.84 14.06 -9.09
CA ASP A 36 -3.46 14.47 -8.85
C ASP A 36 -2.97 13.85 -7.55
N MET A 37 -1.74 13.34 -7.55
CA MET A 37 -1.09 12.91 -6.33
C MET A 37 0.06 13.85 -5.98
N GLN A 38 0.41 13.92 -4.70
CA GLN A 38 1.54 14.65 -4.18
C GLN A 38 2.46 13.67 -3.45
N ILE A 39 3.75 13.88 -3.54
CA ILE A 39 4.72 13.18 -2.70
C ILE A 39 5.07 14.13 -1.57
N GLY A 40 4.73 13.76 -0.34
CA GLY A 40 5.09 14.52 0.83
C GLY A 40 6.59 14.48 1.11
N ASN A 41 7.07 15.37 1.97
CA ASN A 41 8.47 15.40 2.40
C ASN A 41 8.90 14.11 3.13
N ASP A 42 7.94 13.30 3.56
CA ASP A 42 8.13 11.96 4.08
C ASP A 42 8.27 10.87 2.98
N GLY A 43 8.19 11.26 1.69
CA GLY A 43 8.34 10.37 0.55
C GLY A 43 7.13 9.50 0.21
N ARG A 44 5.98 9.67 0.87
CA ARG A 44 4.74 8.91 0.66
C ARG A 44 3.75 9.64 -0.25
N ILE A 45 2.77 8.91 -0.77
CA ILE A 45 1.76 9.42 -1.70
C ILE A 45 0.58 9.99 -0.92
N TYR A 46 0.13 11.17 -1.34
CA TYR A 46 -1.08 11.81 -0.84
C TYR A 46 -1.99 12.19 -2.01
N VAL A 47 -3.29 11.99 -1.83
CA VAL A 47 -4.32 12.32 -2.83
C VAL A 47 -5.41 13.21 -2.23
N PRO A 48 -5.97 14.15 -3.02
CA PRO A 48 -7.09 14.95 -2.59
C PRO A 48 -8.36 14.11 -2.51
N VAL A 49 -9.08 14.26 -1.43
CA VAL A 49 -10.37 13.59 -1.18
C VAL A 49 -11.40 14.60 -0.68
N LYS A 50 -12.67 14.18 -0.61
CA LYS A 50 -13.69 14.89 0.19
C LYS A 50 -14.25 13.94 1.23
N LEU A 51 -14.24 14.39 2.47
CA LEU A 51 -14.91 13.77 3.60
C LEU A 51 -16.04 14.70 4.04
N ASN A 52 -17.28 14.19 4.05
CA ASN A 52 -18.45 15.00 4.38
C ASN A 52 -18.49 16.33 3.59
N GLN A 53 -18.17 16.28 2.28
CA GLN A 53 -18.05 17.41 1.33
C GLN A 53 -16.88 18.38 1.61
N ILE A 54 -16.09 18.16 2.66
CA ILE A 54 -14.94 19.00 2.99
C ILE A 54 -13.68 18.44 2.30
N HIS A 55 -12.92 19.32 1.66
CA HIS A 55 -11.65 18.95 1.04
C HIS A 55 -10.62 18.58 2.11
N LYS A 56 -9.97 17.45 1.90
CA LYS A 56 -8.92 16.88 2.74
C LYS A 56 -7.89 16.20 1.85
N SER A 57 -6.77 15.79 2.43
CA SER A 57 -5.80 14.89 1.81
C SER A 57 -5.81 13.55 2.55
N MET A 58 -5.54 12.45 1.83
CA MET A 58 -5.32 11.15 2.48
C MET A 58 -4.06 10.51 1.91
N MET A 59 -3.29 9.88 2.77
CA MET A 59 -2.14 9.07 2.39
C MET A 59 -2.62 7.77 1.73
N VAL A 60 -2.01 7.37 0.61
CA VAL A 60 -2.29 6.09 -0.05
C VAL A 60 -1.35 5.03 0.52
N ASP A 61 -1.92 3.96 1.06
CA ASP A 61 -1.19 2.93 1.79
C ASP A 61 -1.67 1.53 1.37
N THR A 62 -0.94 0.90 0.44
CA THR A 62 -1.25 -0.44 -0.03
C THR A 62 -0.87 -1.55 0.96
N GLY A 63 -0.13 -1.22 2.03
CA GLY A 63 0.21 -2.11 3.15
C GLY A 63 -0.70 -1.92 4.37
N GLY A 64 -1.66 -0.99 4.32
CA GLY A 64 -2.59 -0.74 5.42
C GLY A 64 -3.72 -1.76 5.49
N PHE A 65 -4.22 -2.06 6.68
CA PHE A 65 -5.34 -3.00 6.88
C PHE A 65 -6.71 -2.36 6.61
N PHE A 66 -6.89 -1.14 7.07
CA PHE A 66 -8.13 -0.40 6.98
C PHE A 66 -7.85 1.05 6.63
N SER A 67 -8.74 1.62 5.83
CA SER A 67 -8.77 3.07 5.69
C SER A 67 -9.14 3.70 7.01
N VAL A 68 -8.40 4.72 7.40
CA VAL A 68 -8.53 5.35 8.70
C VAL A 68 -8.69 6.86 8.58
N VAL A 69 -9.35 7.46 9.55
CA VAL A 69 -9.31 8.91 9.76
C VAL A 69 -8.66 9.20 11.12
N THR A 70 -8.02 10.36 11.23
CA THR A 70 -7.48 10.81 12.51
C THR A 70 -8.64 11.17 13.45
N LYS A 71 -8.41 11.01 14.76
CA LYS A 71 -9.37 11.47 15.78
C LYS A 71 -9.69 12.94 15.60
N GLU A 72 -8.69 13.76 15.32
CA GLU A 72 -8.87 15.20 15.07
C GLU A 72 -9.81 15.43 13.88
N THR A 73 -9.61 14.73 12.76
CA THR A 73 -10.52 14.83 11.60
C THR A 73 -11.94 14.41 11.95
N ALA A 74 -12.12 13.31 12.67
CA ALA A 74 -13.45 12.83 13.07
C ALA A 74 -14.18 13.85 13.95
N GLU A 75 -13.46 14.49 14.89
CA GLU A 75 -14.00 15.53 15.78
C GLU A 75 -14.29 16.83 15.02
N GLN A 76 -13.36 17.33 14.20
CA GLN A 76 -13.54 18.55 13.38
C GLN A 76 -14.74 18.46 12.46
N LEU A 77 -14.90 17.31 11.79
CA LEU A 77 -16.01 17.09 10.85
C LEU A 77 -17.28 16.57 11.53
N LYS A 78 -17.25 16.36 12.87
CA LYS A 78 -18.35 15.82 13.67
C LYS A 78 -18.91 14.52 13.08
N LEU A 79 -18.01 13.62 12.66
CA LEU A 79 -18.41 12.37 12.04
C LEU A 79 -19.14 11.48 13.05
N PRO A 80 -20.26 10.87 12.70
CA PRO A 80 -20.90 9.87 13.53
C PRO A 80 -19.95 8.70 13.78
N THR A 81 -19.79 8.28 15.03
CA THR A 81 -18.91 7.21 15.43
C THR A 81 -19.65 6.05 16.08
N ARG A 82 -19.09 4.85 15.98
CA ARG A 82 -19.58 3.65 16.65
C ARG A 82 -18.43 2.75 17.10
N HIS A 83 -18.65 1.96 18.13
CA HIS A 83 -17.71 0.92 18.50
C HIS A 83 -17.84 -0.28 17.55
N THR A 84 -16.71 -0.83 17.13
CA THR A 84 -16.62 -2.07 16.38
C THR A 84 -16.47 -3.26 17.32
N ARG A 85 -16.66 -4.48 16.79
CA ARG A 85 -16.47 -5.73 17.54
C ARG A 85 -15.00 -6.18 17.55
N PHE A 86 -14.15 -5.54 16.77
CA PHE A 86 -12.72 -5.82 16.68
C PHE A 86 -11.93 -4.55 16.97
N GLU A 87 -10.73 -4.74 17.42
CA GLU A 87 -9.77 -3.68 17.68
C GLU A 87 -8.68 -3.72 16.59
N ILE A 88 -8.25 -2.55 16.13
CA ILE A 88 -7.07 -2.43 15.27
C ILE A 88 -5.93 -1.78 16.02
N ILE A 89 -4.71 -2.08 15.59
CA ILE A 89 -3.49 -1.50 16.11
C ILE A 89 -2.89 -0.63 15.02
N GLY A 90 -2.70 0.64 15.30
CA GLY A 90 -1.96 1.54 14.42
C GLY A 90 -0.47 1.21 14.44
N VAL A 91 0.27 1.64 13.40
CA VAL A 91 1.73 1.45 13.28
C VAL A 91 2.47 1.99 14.52
N ALA A 92 1.95 3.04 15.11
CA ALA A 92 2.46 3.61 16.35
C ALA A 92 2.14 2.78 17.61
N GLY A 93 1.39 1.67 17.49
CA GLY A 93 1.01 0.80 18.60
C GLY A 93 -0.20 1.28 19.39
N ASP A 94 -0.89 2.35 18.93
CA ASP A 94 -2.16 2.76 19.51
C ASP A 94 -3.25 1.83 19.04
N THR A 95 -4.19 1.52 19.93
CA THR A 95 -5.31 0.64 19.62
C THR A 95 -6.60 1.43 19.54
N THR A 96 -7.50 1.02 18.66
CA THR A 96 -8.85 1.57 18.57
C THR A 96 -9.85 0.52 18.13
N ASN A 97 -11.05 0.62 18.70
CA ASN A 97 -12.24 -0.10 18.26
C ASN A 97 -13.34 0.85 17.81
N VAL A 98 -12.98 2.11 17.49
CA VAL A 98 -13.93 3.13 17.05
C VAL A 98 -13.87 3.26 15.53
N ALA A 99 -15.02 3.18 14.87
CA ALA A 99 -15.18 3.54 13.47
C ALA A 99 -16.03 4.79 13.35
N ALA A 100 -15.67 5.65 12.42
CA ALA A 100 -16.46 6.77 11.95
C ALA A 100 -17.03 6.46 10.57
N HIS A 101 -18.19 7.01 10.21
CA HIS A 101 -18.70 6.92 8.86
C HIS A 101 -18.94 8.29 8.27
N ALA A 102 -18.66 8.44 6.99
CA ALA A 102 -18.79 9.69 6.27
C ALA A 102 -19.11 9.48 4.80
N PRO A 103 -19.82 10.40 4.15
CA PRO A 103 -19.77 10.54 2.70
C PRO A 103 -18.33 10.77 2.26
N PHE A 104 -17.91 10.03 1.25
CA PHE A 104 -16.53 10.05 0.75
C PHE A 104 -16.50 10.25 -0.75
N ALA A 105 -15.55 11.06 -1.24
CA ALA A 105 -15.29 11.18 -2.66
C ALA A 105 -13.79 11.19 -2.94
N LEU A 106 -13.41 10.47 -4.03
CA LEU A 106 -12.09 10.49 -4.62
C LEU A 106 -12.26 10.86 -6.10
N GLY A 107 -11.93 12.09 -6.46
CA GLY A 107 -12.22 12.61 -7.79
C GLY A 107 -13.71 12.50 -8.15
N ASN A 108 -14.02 11.73 -9.20
CA ASN A 108 -15.39 11.50 -9.69
C ASN A 108 -16.12 10.35 -8.96
N LEU A 109 -15.41 9.56 -8.18
CA LEU A 109 -16.03 8.50 -7.37
C LEU A 109 -16.64 9.10 -6.11
N TYR A 110 -17.87 8.68 -5.81
CA TYR A 110 -18.60 9.13 -4.64
C TYR A 110 -19.33 7.96 -3.97
N ALA A 111 -19.22 7.88 -2.65
CA ALA A 111 -19.97 6.97 -1.80
C ALA A 111 -20.70 7.76 -0.70
N ASN A 112 -21.99 7.46 -0.50
CA ASN A 112 -22.82 8.16 0.51
C ASN A 112 -22.36 7.88 1.94
N SER A 113 -21.74 6.72 2.19
CA SER A 113 -21.25 6.33 3.50
C SER A 113 -20.11 5.33 3.35
N VAL A 114 -18.96 5.66 3.91
CA VAL A 114 -17.78 4.81 4.03
C VAL A 114 -17.39 4.73 5.49
N ASP A 115 -17.09 3.54 5.96
CA ASP A 115 -16.56 3.32 7.31
C ASP A 115 -15.04 3.49 7.31
N PHE A 116 -14.56 4.30 8.24
CA PHE A 116 -13.15 4.51 8.53
C PHE A 116 -12.88 4.16 9.99
N MET A 117 -11.78 3.46 10.27
CA MET A 117 -11.35 3.35 11.66
C MET A 117 -10.79 4.68 12.15
N VAL A 118 -11.02 5.01 13.42
CA VAL A 118 -10.54 6.26 14.01
C VAL A 118 -9.28 5.98 14.78
N LEU A 119 -8.12 6.44 14.27
CA LEU A 119 -6.85 6.33 15.00
C LEU A 119 -6.72 7.46 16.02
N PRO A 120 -6.36 7.17 17.28
CA PRO A 120 -6.23 8.17 18.35
C PRO A 120 -5.20 9.25 18.04
N ASP A 121 -4.08 8.84 17.44
CA ASP A 121 -3.00 9.72 17.03
C ASP A 121 -2.36 9.13 15.77
N ALA A 122 -2.56 9.80 14.67
CA ALA A 122 -1.98 9.44 13.39
C ALA A 122 -0.69 10.24 13.11
N GLY A 123 0.07 10.57 14.14
CA GLY A 123 1.33 11.28 14.00
C GLY A 123 2.25 10.58 12.99
N GLY A 124 2.94 11.39 12.16
CA GLY A 124 3.87 10.89 11.15
C GLY A 124 3.39 11.03 9.72
N TYR A 125 2.41 11.87 9.45
CA TYR A 125 2.15 12.37 8.10
C TYR A 125 3.15 13.47 7.71
N ALA A 126 3.30 13.68 6.41
CA ALA A 126 4.08 14.78 5.87
C ALA A 126 3.52 16.13 6.35
N ASP A 127 4.37 17.01 6.86
CA ASP A 127 3.99 18.31 7.38
C ASP A 127 3.85 19.38 6.28
N ASP A 128 4.33 19.09 5.08
CA ASP A 128 4.14 19.91 3.88
C ASP A 128 2.83 19.60 3.11
N ILE A 129 2.09 18.55 3.52
CA ILE A 129 0.78 18.22 2.96
C ILE A 129 -0.31 18.76 3.87
N PRO A 130 -1.13 19.71 3.38
CA PRO A 130 -2.17 20.31 4.20
C PRO A 130 -3.34 19.34 4.44
N ASP A 131 -3.99 19.50 5.60
CA ASP A 131 -5.27 18.88 5.92
C ASP A 131 -5.31 17.35 5.74
N VAL A 132 -4.25 16.65 6.14
CA VAL A 132 -4.23 15.18 6.06
C VAL A 132 -5.24 14.61 7.03
N ALA A 133 -6.25 13.95 6.48
CA ALA A 133 -7.37 13.37 7.24
C ALA A 133 -7.10 11.95 7.73
N GLY A 134 -6.19 11.23 7.07
CA GLY A 134 -5.96 9.83 7.38
C GLY A 134 -5.31 9.04 6.24
N ILE A 135 -5.68 7.77 6.14
CA ILE A 135 -5.09 6.77 5.23
C ILE A 135 -6.18 6.14 4.37
N LEU A 136 -5.90 6.00 3.08
CA LEU A 136 -6.67 5.26 2.10
C LEU A 136 -5.98 3.91 1.86
N ALA A 137 -6.60 2.81 2.31
CA ALA A 137 -6.02 1.48 2.36
C ALA A 137 -6.71 0.49 1.39
N PRO A 138 -6.19 -0.74 1.21
CA PRO A 138 -6.70 -1.74 0.29
C PRO A 138 -8.19 -2.04 0.44
N ASN A 139 -8.75 -1.99 1.65
CA ASN A 139 -10.18 -2.24 1.86
C ASN A 139 -11.12 -1.33 1.04
N LEU A 140 -10.64 -0.18 0.55
CA LEU A 140 -11.36 0.68 -0.39
C LEU A 140 -10.79 0.62 -1.81
N LEU A 141 -9.50 0.33 -1.96
CA LEU A 141 -8.83 0.32 -3.26
C LEU A 141 -9.06 -0.98 -4.04
N HIS A 142 -9.10 -2.14 -3.38
CA HIS A 142 -9.15 -3.46 -4.03
C HIS A 142 -10.40 -3.72 -4.90
N SER A 143 -11.43 -2.87 -4.76
CA SER A 143 -12.63 -2.92 -5.62
C SER A 143 -12.39 -2.35 -7.03
N TYR A 144 -11.23 -1.81 -7.28
CA TYR A 144 -10.79 -1.19 -8.52
C TYR A 144 -9.42 -1.74 -8.92
N ASP A 145 -9.07 -1.62 -10.18
CA ASP A 145 -7.67 -1.66 -10.55
C ASP A 145 -7.06 -0.29 -10.32
N VAL A 146 -5.83 -0.27 -9.83
CA VAL A 146 -5.15 0.96 -9.37
C VAL A 146 -3.91 1.21 -10.20
N GLU A 147 -3.84 2.36 -10.84
CA GLU A 147 -2.64 2.85 -11.52
C GLU A 147 -1.99 3.98 -10.72
N ILE A 148 -0.69 3.88 -10.53
CA ILE A 148 0.16 4.89 -9.88
C ILE A 148 1.23 5.31 -10.88
N ASP A 149 1.07 6.50 -11.45
CA ASP A 149 2.01 7.10 -12.40
C ASP A 149 2.80 8.22 -11.71
N PHE A 150 4.01 7.89 -11.28
CA PHE A 150 4.91 8.85 -10.64
C PHE A 150 5.47 9.89 -11.60
N ALA A 151 5.50 9.61 -12.91
CA ALA A 151 5.97 10.58 -13.90
C ALA A 151 4.92 11.65 -14.17
N ALA A 152 3.66 11.25 -14.29
CA ALA A 152 2.53 12.16 -14.46
C ALA A 152 1.99 12.71 -13.14
N MET A 153 2.44 12.18 -11.98
CA MET A 153 1.90 12.50 -10.66
C MET A 153 0.39 12.27 -10.59
N LYS A 154 -0.06 11.08 -11.04
CA LYS A 154 -1.48 10.70 -11.11
C LYS A 154 -1.73 9.37 -10.44
N LEU A 155 -2.86 9.29 -9.76
CA LEU A 155 -3.47 8.04 -9.32
C LEU A 155 -4.79 7.88 -10.05
N SER A 156 -4.97 6.73 -10.72
CA SER A 156 -6.19 6.42 -11.47
C SER A 156 -6.81 5.13 -10.98
N LEU A 157 -8.14 5.09 -10.93
CA LEU A 157 -8.90 3.89 -10.60
C LEU A 157 -9.71 3.45 -11.82
N PHE A 158 -9.64 2.14 -12.12
CA PHE A 158 -10.25 1.55 -13.31
C PHE A 158 -11.26 0.47 -12.94
N SER A 159 -12.13 0.14 -13.91
CA SER A 159 -12.96 -1.05 -13.80
C SER A 159 -12.12 -2.31 -13.93
N GLN A 160 -12.56 -3.37 -13.26
CA GLN A 160 -11.96 -4.71 -13.35
C GLN A 160 -12.58 -5.59 -14.45
N ASP A 161 -13.22 -4.97 -15.46
CA ASP A 161 -13.96 -5.68 -16.53
C ASP A 161 -13.11 -5.97 -17.76
N HIS A 162 -11.78 -5.80 -17.67
CA HIS A 162 -10.85 -6.13 -18.75
C HIS A 162 -10.62 -7.65 -18.85
N CYS A 163 -10.10 -8.09 -19.98
CA CYS A 163 -9.61 -9.47 -20.15
C CYS A 163 -8.22 -9.62 -19.57
N ASP A 164 -7.90 -10.85 -19.12
CA ASP A 164 -6.59 -11.20 -18.56
C ASP A 164 -5.46 -10.87 -19.55
N GLY A 165 -4.41 -10.25 -19.06
CA GLY A 165 -3.26 -9.79 -19.84
C GLY A 165 -3.51 -8.55 -20.70
N LYS A 166 -4.69 -7.89 -20.57
CA LYS A 166 -5.06 -6.68 -21.32
C LYS A 166 -5.44 -5.51 -20.39
N ALA A 167 -5.04 -5.57 -19.15
CA ALA A 167 -5.34 -4.54 -18.16
C ALA A 167 -4.72 -3.19 -18.53
N VAL A 168 -3.50 -3.19 -19.04
CA VAL A 168 -2.74 -1.96 -19.31
C VAL A 168 -2.60 -1.68 -20.80
N PRO A 169 -2.78 -0.42 -21.24
CA PRO A 169 -2.60 -0.01 -22.64
C PRO A 169 -1.12 0.25 -23.00
N TRP A 170 -0.18 -0.14 -22.13
CA TRP A 170 1.24 0.13 -22.33
C TRP A 170 1.87 -0.82 -23.37
N PRO A 171 2.95 -0.41 -24.07
CA PRO A 171 3.63 -1.29 -25.01
C PRO A 171 4.19 -2.54 -24.32
N ALA A 172 3.83 -3.70 -24.80
CA ALA A 172 4.13 -5.01 -24.17
C ALA A 172 5.64 -5.25 -23.93
N ASN A 173 6.52 -4.66 -24.76
CA ASN A 173 7.96 -4.76 -24.61
C ASN A 173 8.57 -3.91 -23.48
N THR A 174 7.77 -3.08 -22.83
CA THR A 174 8.20 -2.21 -21.71
C THR A 174 7.56 -2.59 -20.39
N VAL A 175 6.73 -3.64 -20.37
CA VAL A 175 5.90 -4.02 -19.24
C VAL A 175 6.33 -5.38 -18.72
N SER A 176 6.57 -5.46 -17.43
CA SER A 176 6.68 -6.73 -16.69
C SER A 176 5.36 -7.02 -16.01
N ALA A 177 4.87 -8.23 -16.16
CA ALA A 177 3.64 -8.72 -15.54
C ALA A 177 4.01 -9.68 -14.40
N VAL A 178 3.90 -9.22 -13.16
CA VAL A 178 4.29 -9.95 -11.96
C VAL A 178 3.05 -10.58 -11.32
N PRO A 179 2.96 -11.91 -11.21
CA PRO A 179 1.84 -12.54 -10.53
C PRO A 179 1.84 -12.16 -9.04
N MET A 180 0.65 -11.86 -8.52
CA MET A 180 0.49 -11.54 -7.11
C MET A 180 -0.50 -12.47 -6.42
N LYS A 181 -0.42 -12.53 -5.10
CA LYS A 181 -1.43 -13.12 -4.22
C LYS A 181 -1.90 -12.05 -3.25
N LEU A 182 -3.17 -12.10 -2.93
CA LEU A 182 -3.72 -11.28 -1.85
C LEU A 182 -3.76 -12.09 -0.56
N ASP A 183 -3.35 -11.49 0.53
CA ASP A 183 -3.59 -12.07 1.85
C ASP A 183 -5.01 -11.77 2.35
N SER A 184 -5.34 -12.15 3.58
CA SER A 184 -6.66 -11.92 4.16
C SER A 184 -7.01 -10.45 4.42
N SER A 185 -6.08 -9.54 4.18
CA SER A 185 -6.23 -8.10 4.34
C SER A 185 -6.07 -7.35 3.02
N ASP A 186 -6.12 -8.09 1.90
CA ASP A 186 -5.94 -7.61 0.54
C ASP A 186 -4.54 -7.00 0.26
N HIS A 187 -3.53 -7.33 1.11
CA HIS A 187 -2.16 -6.94 0.84
C HIS A 187 -1.59 -7.69 -0.36
N ILE A 188 -0.84 -6.97 -1.17
CA ILE A 188 -0.26 -7.47 -2.40
C ILE A 188 1.05 -8.20 -2.10
N GLN A 189 1.07 -9.50 -2.28
CA GLN A 189 2.24 -10.37 -2.11
C GLN A 189 2.77 -10.80 -3.47
N ILE A 190 4.04 -10.53 -3.75
CA ILE A 190 4.72 -10.92 -4.99
C ILE A 190 5.97 -11.75 -4.71
N PRO A 191 6.31 -12.71 -5.59
CA PRO A 191 7.59 -13.41 -5.52
C PRO A 191 8.73 -12.49 -5.97
N VAL A 192 9.83 -12.50 -5.22
CA VAL A 192 11.04 -11.74 -5.54
C VAL A 192 12.29 -12.55 -5.23
N THR A 193 13.42 -12.18 -5.83
CA THR A 193 14.72 -12.73 -5.50
C THR A 193 15.65 -11.60 -5.06
N LEU A 194 16.12 -11.64 -3.81
CA LEU A 194 17.07 -10.68 -3.25
C LEU A 194 18.43 -11.34 -3.13
N ASP A 195 19.45 -10.86 -3.86
CA ASP A 195 20.81 -11.44 -3.92
C ASP A 195 20.82 -12.98 -4.09
N GLY A 196 19.91 -13.52 -4.92
CA GLY A 196 19.80 -14.95 -5.19
C GLY A 196 18.96 -15.74 -4.19
N HIS A 197 18.36 -15.12 -3.19
CA HIS A 197 17.43 -15.74 -2.24
C HIS A 197 16.00 -15.42 -2.63
N ASP A 198 15.19 -16.46 -2.82
CA ASP A 198 13.77 -16.33 -3.14
C ASP A 198 13.00 -15.94 -1.87
N LEU A 199 12.24 -14.87 -1.97
CA LEU A 199 11.45 -14.26 -0.90
C LEU A 199 10.04 -13.94 -1.38
N THR A 200 9.14 -13.72 -0.42
CA THR A 200 7.84 -13.10 -0.67
C THR A 200 7.90 -11.65 -0.23
N ALA A 201 7.55 -10.72 -1.13
CA ALA A 201 7.54 -9.29 -0.83
C ALA A 201 6.12 -8.72 -0.83
N MET A 202 5.82 -7.83 0.11
CA MET A 202 4.62 -7.01 0.11
C MET A 202 4.90 -5.67 -0.55
N LEU A 203 4.00 -5.20 -1.43
CA LEU A 203 4.05 -3.85 -2.00
C LEU A 203 3.36 -2.88 -1.05
N ASP A 204 4.11 -1.90 -0.52
CA ASP A 204 3.63 -1.01 0.52
C ASP A 204 3.98 0.47 0.22
N THR A 205 3.01 1.23 -0.26
CA THR A 205 3.15 2.68 -0.49
C THR A 205 3.12 3.50 0.79
N GLY A 206 2.71 2.93 1.92
CA GLY A 206 2.78 3.53 3.25
C GLY A 206 4.19 3.45 3.87
N ALA A 207 5.03 2.50 3.41
CA ALA A 207 6.41 2.36 3.87
C ALA A 207 7.34 3.30 3.09
N ILE A 208 8.11 4.14 3.81
CA ILE A 208 9.11 5.03 3.21
C ILE A 208 10.26 4.22 2.62
N HIS A 209 10.75 3.25 3.38
CA HIS A 209 11.87 2.40 3.00
C HIS A 209 11.43 0.97 2.71
N THR A 210 12.13 0.32 1.81
CA THR A 210 12.09 -1.13 1.67
C THR A 210 12.69 -1.76 2.92
N VAL A 211 11.99 -2.74 3.50
CA VAL A 211 12.29 -3.29 4.82
C VAL A 211 12.46 -4.79 4.75
N LEU A 212 13.54 -5.30 5.37
CA LEU A 212 13.79 -6.72 5.58
C LEU A 212 13.85 -7.02 7.08
N ASN A 213 13.32 -8.16 7.45
CA ASN A 213 13.43 -8.65 8.83
C ASN A 213 14.90 -8.85 9.21
N LEU A 214 15.29 -8.37 10.41
CA LEU A 214 16.67 -8.42 10.90
C LEU A 214 17.19 -9.85 11.05
N ASP A 215 16.35 -10.75 11.59
CA ASP A 215 16.74 -12.16 11.80
C ASP A 215 16.95 -12.86 10.45
N LEU A 216 16.10 -12.56 9.47
CA LEU A 216 16.26 -13.08 8.11
C LEU A 216 17.53 -12.53 7.47
N ALA A 217 17.83 -11.24 7.63
CA ALA A 217 19.05 -10.61 7.14
C ALA A 217 20.32 -11.30 7.69
N GLN A 218 20.33 -11.64 8.97
CA GLN A 218 21.45 -12.34 9.59
C GLN A 218 21.51 -13.82 9.18
N ASN A 219 20.38 -14.53 9.20
CA ASN A 219 20.35 -15.97 9.01
C ASN A 219 20.49 -16.40 7.53
N ALA A 220 19.81 -15.70 6.61
CA ALA A 220 19.85 -16.05 5.18
C ALA A 220 21.02 -15.38 4.45
N PHE A 221 21.35 -14.13 4.80
CA PHE A 221 22.36 -13.36 4.09
C PHE A 221 23.69 -13.27 4.85
N GLY A 222 23.75 -13.74 6.09
CA GLY A 222 24.96 -13.72 6.92
C GLY A 222 25.44 -12.32 7.29
N LEU A 223 24.55 -11.32 7.30
CA LEU A 223 24.92 -9.92 7.53
C LEU A 223 25.38 -9.70 8.98
N LYS A 224 26.46 -8.94 9.12
CA LYS A 224 26.98 -8.52 10.42
C LYS A 224 26.54 -7.09 10.71
N LEU A 225 25.74 -6.94 11.74
CA LEU A 225 25.16 -5.65 12.12
C LEU A 225 26.23 -4.72 12.70
N GLY A 226 26.22 -3.45 12.29
CA GLY A 226 27.17 -2.44 12.73
C GLY A 226 28.48 -2.41 11.95
N ASP A 227 28.68 -3.33 11.01
CA ASP A 227 29.79 -3.25 10.06
C ASP A 227 29.63 -2.05 9.12
N PRO A 228 30.70 -1.56 8.47
CA PRO A 228 30.64 -0.43 7.54
C PRO A 228 29.61 -0.62 6.40
N GLU A 229 29.35 -1.86 5.98
CA GLU A 229 28.34 -2.20 4.95
C GLU A 229 26.93 -2.33 5.50
N THR A 230 26.78 -2.39 6.83
CA THR A 230 25.47 -2.53 7.51
C THR A 230 25.44 -1.61 8.74
N PRO A 231 25.59 -0.29 8.54
CA PRO A 231 25.64 0.68 9.62
C PRO A 231 24.31 0.77 10.37
N GLU A 232 24.38 1.03 11.69
CA GLU A 232 23.24 1.44 12.49
C GLU A 232 22.77 2.83 12.00
N VAL A 233 21.47 2.98 11.74
CA VAL A 233 20.90 4.22 11.21
C VAL A 233 19.82 4.83 12.08
N GLY A 234 19.38 4.14 13.09
CA GLY A 234 18.41 4.68 14.03
C GLY A 234 17.75 3.60 14.88
N ARG A 235 16.63 3.97 15.47
CA ARG A 235 15.85 3.12 16.37
C ARG A 235 14.39 3.22 16.02
N LEU A 236 13.63 2.19 16.34
CA LEU A 236 12.18 2.24 16.15
C LEU A 236 11.56 3.24 17.14
N LEU A 237 10.62 4.03 16.66
CA LEU A 237 10.03 5.16 17.39
C LEU A 237 9.48 4.77 18.77
N ARG A 238 8.86 3.58 18.89
CA ARG A 238 8.26 3.08 20.14
C ARG A 238 9.01 1.90 20.76
N SER A 239 10.20 1.63 20.31
CA SER A 239 11.12 0.64 20.85
C SER A 239 12.53 1.20 20.77
N PRO A 240 12.89 2.17 21.62
CA PRO A 240 14.18 2.84 21.54
C PRO A 240 15.39 1.91 21.70
N GLU A 241 15.19 0.72 22.29
CA GLU A 241 16.15 -0.36 22.36
C GLU A 241 16.35 -1.08 21.02
N SER A 242 15.38 -1.02 20.14
CA SER A 242 15.35 -1.73 18.86
C SER A 242 16.10 -0.94 17.80
N LYS A 243 17.35 -1.30 17.59
CA LYS A 243 18.20 -0.71 16.56
C LYS A 243 17.78 -1.12 15.17
N THR A 244 17.96 -0.22 14.23
CA THR A 244 17.74 -0.44 12.80
C THR A 244 18.99 -0.15 12.01
N TYR A 245 19.14 -0.81 10.86
CA TYR A 245 20.34 -0.73 10.04
C TYR A 245 19.96 -0.51 8.59
N PHE A 246 20.87 0.04 7.77
CA PHE A 246 20.75 -0.04 6.33
C PHE A 246 21.77 -1.04 5.78
N HIS A 247 21.34 -1.76 4.74
CA HIS A 247 22.24 -2.57 3.94
C HIS A 247 21.96 -2.36 2.46
N ARG A 248 23.01 -2.28 1.65
CA ARG A 248 22.92 -2.21 0.20
C ARG A 248 23.15 -3.59 -0.38
N PHE A 249 22.08 -4.25 -0.84
CA PHE A 249 22.13 -5.50 -1.56
C PHE A 249 22.63 -5.29 -2.99
N LYS A 250 23.00 -6.36 -3.69
CA LYS A 250 23.49 -6.29 -5.08
C LYS A 250 22.32 -6.16 -6.06
N SER A 251 21.25 -6.93 -5.83
CA SER A 251 20.10 -6.97 -6.73
C SER A 251 18.81 -7.37 -6.01
N LEU A 252 17.71 -6.79 -6.44
CA LEU A 252 16.35 -7.25 -6.17
C LEU A 252 15.70 -7.51 -7.53
N ALA A 253 15.36 -8.76 -7.80
CA ALA A 253 14.71 -9.17 -9.04
C ALA A 253 13.28 -9.64 -8.78
N MET A 254 12.39 -9.36 -9.71
CA MET A 254 11.04 -9.87 -9.82
C MET A 254 10.76 -10.10 -11.32
N GLU A 255 9.74 -10.83 -11.67
CA GLU A 255 9.44 -11.25 -13.05
C GLU A 255 9.76 -10.17 -14.10
N GLY A 256 10.82 -10.38 -14.89
CA GLY A 256 11.25 -9.45 -15.95
C GLY A 256 11.87 -8.12 -15.50
N VAL A 257 12.00 -7.87 -14.21
CA VAL A 257 12.50 -6.61 -13.63
C VAL A 257 13.66 -6.88 -12.68
N ALA A 258 14.69 -6.04 -12.71
CA ALA A 258 15.77 -6.09 -11.74
C ALA A 258 16.18 -4.66 -11.31
N ILE A 259 16.31 -4.48 -10.01
CA ILE A 259 16.83 -3.27 -9.39
C ILE A 259 18.25 -3.55 -8.92
N ALA A 260 19.20 -2.78 -9.41
CA ALA A 260 20.59 -2.87 -8.98
C ALA A 260 20.83 -2.07 -7.70
N ASN A 261 21.61 -2.62 -6.80
CA ASN A 261 22.06 -1.98 -5.57
C ASN A 261 20.92 -1.40 -4.69
N PRO A 262 19.82 -2.15 -4.44
CA PRO A 262 18.74 -1.66 -3.59
C PRO A 262 19.24 -1.44 -2.16
N THR A 263 18.90 -0.27 -1.59
CA THR A 263 19.12 -0.01 -0.17
C THR A 263 17.90 -0.45 0.62
N VAL A 264 18.11 -1.32 1.59
CA VAL A 264 17.07 -1.94 2.40
C VAL A 264 17.32 -1.64 3.88
N ARG A 265 16.26 -1.27 4.58
CA ARG A 265 16.29 -1.06 6.04
C ARG A 265 16.06 -2.39 6.74
N LEU A 266 16.92 -2.73 7.66
CA LEU A 266 16.81 -3.93 8.47
C LEU A 266 16.15 -3.56 9.80
N ILE A 267 15.04 -4.20 10.13
CA ILE A 267 14.30 -3.93 11.36
C ILE A 267 14.02 -5.23 12.13
N PRO A 268 14.01 -5.19 13.47
CA PRO A 268 13.54 -6.31 14.29
C PRO A 268 12.08 -6.65 14.01
N ASP A 269 11.72 -7.93 14.13
CA ASP A 269 10.35 -8.42 13.90
C ASP A 269 9.40 -8.12 15.08
N LEU A 270 9.28 -6.85 15.46
CA LEU A 270 8.45 -6.43 16.59
C LEU A 270 6.94 -6.51 16.30
N MET A 271 6.56 -6.31 15.04
CA MET A 271 5.16 -6.38 14.64
C MET A 271 4.63 -7.81 14.71
N ARG A 272 5.42 -8.78 14.25
CA ARG A 272 5.09 -10.20 14.28
C ARG A 272 4.94 -10.70 15.73
N ASN A 273 5.85 -10.31 16.62
CA ASN A 273 5.83 -10.73 18.02
C ASN A 273 4.65 -10.12 18.79
N LYS A 274 4.37 -8.83 18.63
CA LYS A 274 3.23 -8.19 19.31
C LYS A 274 1.88 -8.71 18.84
N MET A 275 1.69 -9.03 17.57
CA MET A 275 0.46 -9.64 17.07
C MET A 275 0.32 -11.10 17.51
N MET A 276 1.42 -11.84 17.68
CA MET A 276 1.41 -13.20 18.24
C MET A 276 1.03 -13.20 19.73
N ASP A 277 1.59 -12.30 20.53
CA ASP A 277 1.30 -12.19 21.96
C ASP A 277 -0.16 -11.81 22.24
N GLN A 278 -0.77 -10.99 21.38
CA GLN A 278 -2.18 -10.65 21.50
C GLN A 278 -3.12 -11.82 21.14
N ASN A 279 -2.78 -12.63 20.13
CA ASN A 279 -3.54 -13.84 19.83
C ASN A 279 -3.51 -14.86 20.97
N ASP A 280 -2.42 -14.92 21.75
CA ASP A 280 -2.34 -15.77 22.94
C ASP A 280 -3.13 -15.19 24.13
N SER A 281 -3.22 -13.86 24.24
CA SER A 281 -4.02 -13.19 25.27
C SER A 281 -5.54 -13.30 25.02
N LEU A 282 -5.98 -13.45 23.74
CA LEU A 282 -7.39 -13.64 23.37
C LEU A 282 -7.90 -15.08 23.59
N LYS A 283 -7.06 -16.03 24.00
CA LYS A 283 -7.48 -17.40 24.35
C LYS A 283 -8.32 -17.51 25.61
N GLY A 284 -8.50 -16.42 26.35
CA GLY A 284 -9.36 -16.32 27.54
C GLY A 284 -10.82 -16.04 27.23
N GLY A 285 -11.56 -17.04 26.77
CA GLY A 285 -12.99 -17.11 27.09
C GLY A 285 -14.03 -16.46 26.18
N SER A 286 -13.73 -15.99 24.97
CA SER A 286 -14.73 -15.51 24.02
C SER A 286 -14.81 -16.42 22.78
N ARG A 287 -16.02 -16.95 22.49
CA ARG A 287 -16.33 -17.77 21.29
C ARG A 287 -16.48 -16.91 20.03
N LEU A 288 -15.63 -15.93 19.83
CA LEU A 288 -15.51 -15.26 18.54
C LEU A 288 -14.54 -16.07 17.68
N PRO A 289 -14.85 -16.32 16.38
CA PRO A 289 -13.88 -16.91 15.50
C PRO A 289 -12.64 -15.99 15.52
N ALA A 290 -11.55 -16.50 16.08
CA ALA A 290 -10.27 -15.85 15.98
C ALA A 290 -10.03 -15.60 14.49
N VAL A 291 -9.70 -14.36 14.12
CA VAL A 291 -9.14 -14.08 12.82
C VAL A 291 -7.78 -14.76 12.82
N THR A 292 -7.80 -16.05 12.47
CA THR A 292 -6.61 -16.94 12.50
C THR A 292 -5.69 -16.74 11.31
N ALA A 293 -6.00 -15.80 10.42
CA ALA A 293 -5.11 -15.41 9.35
C ALA A 293 -3.99 -14.54 9.94
N LYS A 294 -2.80 -15.10 10.03
CA LYS A 294 -1.59 -14.32 10.28
C LYS A 294 -1.48 -13.30 9.16
N PRO A 295 -1.42 -11.99 9.45
CA PRO A 295 -1.11 -11.02 8.42
C PRO A 295 0.21 -11.41 7.79
N GLY A 296 0.20 -11.72 6.51
CA GLY A 296 1.40 -12.11 5.78
C GLY A 296 2.17 -10.86 5.38
N PHE A 297 2.95 -10.24 6.26
CA PHE A 297 3.81 -9.12 5.87
C PHE A 297 4.90 -9.51 4.86
N GLY A 298 4.95 -10.79 4.45
CA GLY A 298 6.03 -11.31 3.61
C GLY A 298 7.36 -11.34 4.36
N ASP A 299 8.40 -11.67 3.62
CA ASP A 299 9.78 -11.65 4.11
C ASP A 299 10.39 -10.24 3.95
N LEU A 300 9.94 -9.53 2.93
CA LEU A 300 10.37 -8.21 2.51
C LEU A 300 9.13 -7.29 2.34
N ILE A 301 9.25 -6.03 2.72
CA ILE A 301 8.31 -4.97 2.36
C ILE A 301 9.00 -4.08 1.33
N ILE A 302 8.43 -3.94 0.15
CA ILE A 302 8.95 -3.01 -0.87
C ILE A 302 8.26 -1.67 -0.66
N GLY A 303 9.05 -0.69 -0.19
CA GLY A 303 8.58 0.66 0.12
C GLY A 303 8.84 1.67 -1.00
N MET A 304 8.46 2.92 -0.72
CA MET A 304 8.49 4.04 -1.67
C MET A 304 9.86 4.35 -2.26
N ASN A 305 10.96 4.06 -1.52
CA ASN A 305 12.31 4.26 -2.05
C ASN A 305 12.59 3.43 -3.32
N LEU A 306 11.89 2.30 -3.50
CA LEU A 306 11.97 1.49 -4.72
C LEU A 306 10.73 1.65 -5.60
N LEU A 307 9.51 1.68 -5.01
CA LEU A 307 8.25 1.71 -5.78
C LEU A 307 8.16 2.89 -6.75
N ARG A 308 8.63 4.08 -6.36
CA ARG A 308 8.56 5.27 -7.21
C ARG A 308 9.45 5.24 -8.47
N GLN A 309 10.29 4.21 -8.61
CA GLN A 309 11.06 3.99 -9.83
C GLN A 309 10.22 3.40 -10.97
N TRP A 310 8.96 3.04 -10.66
CA TRP A 310 8.07 2.31 -11.56
C TRP A 310 6.79 3.07 -11.85
N HIS A 311 6.27 2.89 -13.04
CA HIS A 311 4.86 3.09 -13.32
C HIS A 311 4.16 1.78 -12.94
N ILE A 312 3.21 1.84 -12.01
CA ILE A 312 2.61 0.66 -11.38
C ILE A 312 1.13 0.58 -11.76
N TYR A 313 0.70 -0.60 -12.19
CA TYR A 313 -0.73 -0.91 -12.33
C TYR A 313 -1.03 -2.21 -11.58
N ILE A 314 -1.97 -2.15 -10.66
CA ILE A 314 -2.39 -3.25 -9.81
C ILE A 314 -3.73 -3.75 -10.31
N ALA A 315 -3.76 -4.91 -10.98
CA ALA A 315 -4.96 -5.59 -11.46
C ALA A 315 -5.43 -6.59 -10.41
N TYR A 316 -6.22 -6.13 -9.44
CA TYR A 316 -6.61 -6.93 -8.27
C TYR A 316 -7.39 -8.20 -8.65
N LYS A 317 -8.35 -8.10 -9.57
CA LYS A 317 -9.15 -9.26 -10.00
C LYS A 317 -8.33 -10.27 -10.78
N GLU A 318 -7.44 -9.81 -11.63
CA GLU A 318 -6.52 -10.62 -12.41
C GLU A 318 -5.37 -11.21 -11.57
N GLN A 319 -5.13 -10.63 -10.38
CA GLN A 319 -4.01 -10.95 -9.50
C GLN A 319 -2.65 -10.74 -10.18
N MET A 320 -2.50 -9.61 -10.84
CA MET A 320 -1.27 -9.21 -11.52
C MET A 320 -0.86 -7.79 -11.12
N VAL A 321 0.44 -7.58 -10.98
CA VAL A 321 1.04 -6.25 -10.92
C VAL A 321 1.82 -6.02 -12.20
N TYR A 322 1.47 -4.96 -12.91
CA TYR A 322 2.19 -4.56 -14.11
C TYR A 322 3.13 -3.41 -13.76
N LEU A 323 4.38 -3.55 -14.17
CA LEU A 323 5.45 -2.61 -13.87
C LEU A 323 6.11 -2.15 -15.17
N ALA A 324 6.25 -0.84 -15.34
CA ALA A 324 7.07 -0.25 -16.37
C ALA A 324 8.06 0.74 -15.74
N PRO A 325 9.27 0.93 -16.28
CA PRO A 325 10.20 1.92 -15.75
C PRO A 325 9.59 3.33 -15.76
N SER A 326 9.67 4.03 -14.63
CA SER A 326 9.30 5.44 -14.56
C SER A 326 10.51 6.30 -14.95
N PRO A 327 10.36 7.31 -15.81
CA PRO A 327 11.46 8.23 -16.16
C PRO A 327 11.89 9.14 -15.00
N VAL A 328 11.16 9.14 -13.90
CA VAL A 328 11.47 9.96 -12.71
C VAL A 328 12.54 9.26 -11.88
N LEU A 329 13.81 9.42 -12.26
CA LEU A 329 14.95 9.05 -11.41
C LEU A 329 15.13 10.12 -10.33
N ILE A 330 14.34 10.06 -9.26
CA ILE A 330 14.64 10.84 -8.06
C ILE A 330 15.61 10.00 -7.22
N SER A 331 16.90 10.33 -7.29
CA SER A 331 17.91 9.79 -6.39
C SER A 331 17.64 10.34 -4.98
N MET A 332 16.99 9.57 -4.12
CA MET A 332 17.10 9.78 -2.68
C MET A 332 18.29 8.95 -2.20
N GLU A 333 19.44 9.56 -2.04
CA GLU A 333 20.42 9.03 -1.10
C GLU A 333 19.79 9.13 0.31
N PRO A 334 19.90 8.09 1.15
CA PRO A 334 19.41 8.16 2.51
C PRO A 334 20.18 9.27 3.23
N THR A 335 19.53 10.40 3.46
CA THR A 335 20.09 11.45 4.30
C THR A 335 20.04 10.93 5.73
N LYS A 336 21.14 11.10 6.48
CA LYS A 336 21.23 10.68 7.89
C LYS A 336 20.18 11.35 8.80
N THR A 337 19.33 12.20 8.25
CA THR A 337 18.35 13.04 8.94
C THR A 337 16.93 12.50 8.93
N ASP A 338 16.62 11.47 8.12
CA ASP A 338 15.24 11.02 7.93
C ASP A 338 14.65 10.21 9.10
N ASP A 339 15.44 9.95 10.15
CA ASP A 339 15.03 9.19 11.34
C ASP A 339 14.80 10.05 12.60
N GLN A 340 14.95 11.39 12.53
CA GLN A 340 14.54 12.21 13.68
C GLN A 340 13.03 12.51 13.54
N PRO A 341 12.20 12.09 14.53
CA PRO A 341 10.88 12.66 14.68
C PRO A 341 11.07 14.17 14.85
N ALA A 342 10.28 14.98 14.15
CA ALA A 342 10.24 16.40 14.35
C ALA A 342 10.17 16.65 15.86
N ALA A 343 11.28 17.12 16.45
CA ALA A 343 11.32 17.50 17.84
C ALA A 343 10.32 18.63 17.97
N VAL A 344 9.23 18.38 18.67
CA VAL A 344 8.33 19.42 19.14
C VAL A 344 9.17 20.33 20.02
N GLN A 345 9.73 21.37 19.42
CA GLN A 345 10.31 22.49 20.16
C GLN A 345 9.16 23.21 20.83
N GLY A 346 8.78 22.69 21.98
CA GLY A 346 7.99 23.41 22.94
C GLY A 346 8.75 24.69 23.30
N GLN A 347 8.39 25.80 22.66
CA GLN A 347 8.79 27.10 23.14
C GLN A 347 8.24 27.27 24.57
N ARG A 348 9.10 27.00 25.55
CA ARG A 348 8.91 27.51 26.89
C ARG A 348 8.98 29.03 26.79
N ARG A 349 7.84 29.68 26.71
CA ARG A 349 7.72 31.10 27.05
C ARG A 349 8.06 31.21 28.54
N SER A 350 9.25 31.69 28.84
CA SER A 350 9.62 32.13 30.17
C SER A 350 8.74 33.33 30.50
N MET A 351 7.80 33.15 31.38
CA MET A 351 7.16 34.27 32.09
C MET A 351 8.19 34.84 33.04
N THR A 352 8.92 35.86 32.63
CA THR A 352 9.60 36.77 33.55
C THR A 352 8.56 37.63 34.23
N GLN A 353 8.27 37.32 35.49
CA GLN A 353 7.54 38.21 36.38
C GLN A 353 8.39 39.46 36.60
N GLY A 354 7.91 40.58 36.07
CA GLY A 354 8.39 41.88 36.40
C GLY A 354 7.84 42.28 37.77
N ALA A 355 8.65 42.19 38.81
CA ALA A 355 8.41 42.80 40.10
C ALA A 355 8.64 44.32 39.97
N ALA A 356 7.58 45.10 39.95
CA ALA A 356 7.67 46.56 40.13
C ALA A 356 7.60 46.87 41.61
N GLY A 357 8.72 47.30 42.17
CA GLY A 357 8.82 47.83 43.51
C GLY A 357 8.06 49.16 43.64
N LYS A 358 7.22 49.27 44.65
CA LYS A 358 6.78 50.54 45.21
C LYS A 358 7.68 50.91 46.39
N GLN A 359 8.34 52.04 46.33
CA GLN A 359 8.83 52.75 47.47
C GLN A 359 7.95 53.96 47.81
N PRO A 360 7.88 54.34 49.07
CA PRO A 360 6.88 55.29 49.56
C PRO A 360 7.40 56.71 49.61
N HIS A 361 6.48 57.64 49.39
CA HIS A 361 6.41 58.90 50.14
C HIS A 361 4.96 59.35 50.15
#